data_cf2352d86a3bd0e9cbbd7c637f01db12
#
_entry.id   cf2352d86a3bd0e9cbbd7c637f01db12
#
_cell.length_a   1.000
_cell.length_b   1.000
_cell.length_c   1.000
_cell.angle_alpha   90.00
_cell.angle_beta   90.00
_cell.angle_gamma   90.00
#
_symmetry.space_group_name_H-M   'P 1'
#
loop_
_entity.id
_entity.type
_entity.pdbx_description
1 polymer ?
#
loop_
_entity_poly.entity_id
_entity_poly.type
_entity_poly.pdbx_seq_one_letter_code
_entity_poly.pdbx_strand_id
1 'polypeptide(L)'
;MASVVVDGLVIPVAVADHPALNFCNTRAGWGQPTPKEYLHTPAHLAVWARENGLLTADAATDSSRMRGGAKVVARAIAFRSALYAVLLGAAGPADWTALNAELRAATATLSLIPGSGPVAWRLDESSVDLPLRAVAWAAAGLLTSPAAARVAACPGQGCGWVFADPRGRRRWCSMAWCGNRAKARRHYAKSKEASQE
;
A
#
# COMPACT_ATOMS: atom_id res chain seq x y z
N MET A 1 14.89 1.20 -2.91
CA MET A 1 13.64 0.54 -3.24
C MET A 1 13.16 1.06 -4.56
N ALA A 2 12.41 0.25 -5.30
CA ALA A 2 11.98 0.67 -6.63
C ALA A 2 10.87 1.71 -6.55
N SER A 3 11.03 2.76 -7.33
CA SER A 3 10.05 3.82 -7.51
C SER A 3 10.01 4.22 -8.97
N VAL A 4 8.92 4.83 -9.38
CA VAL A 4 8.67 5.35 -10.71
C VAL A 4 8.22 6.80 -10.58
N VAL A 5 8.44 7.59 -11.62
CA VAL A 5 7.93 8.96 -11.72
C VAL A 5 6.68 8.93 -12.59
N VAL A 6 5.57 9.39 -12.05
CA VAL A 6 4.28 9.52 -12.73
C VAL A 6 3.76 10.93 -12.47
N ASP A 7 3.41 11.66 -13.49
CA ASP A 7 2.97 13.06 -13.42
C ASP A 7 3.91 13.96 -12.58
N GLY A 8 5.23 13.72 -12.68
CA GLY A 8 6.25 14.44 -11.90
C GLY A 8 6.37 14.00 -10.44
N LEU A 9 5.56 13.04 -9.97
CA LEU A 9 5.58 12.55 -8.59
C LEU A 9 6.29 11.21 -8.49
N VAL A 10 7.08 11.02 -7.43
CA VAL A 10 7.77 9.76 -7.16
C VAL A 10 6.86 8.87 -6.34
N ILE A 11 6.41 7.76 -6.93
CA ILE A 11 5.58 6.75 -6.25
C ILE A 11 6.29 5.38 -6.24
N PRO A 12 5.99 4.49 -5.28
CA PRO A 12 6.58 3.16 -5.26
C PRO A 12 6.03 2.30 -6.41
N VAL A 13 6.88 1.43 -6.95
CA VAL A 13 6.42 0.42 -7.90
C VAL A 13 5.51 -0.58 -7.18
N ALA A 14 4.39 -0.91 -7.79
CA ALA A 14 3.50 -1.96 -7.32
C ALA A 14 4.20 -3.33 -7.40
N VAL A 15 4.32 -4.02 -6.27
CA VAL A 15 4.99 -5.33 -6.16
C VAL A 15 4.07 -6.41 -5.59
N ALA A 16 2.92 -6.01 -5.06
CA ALA A 16 1.90 -6.89 -4.52
C ALA A 16 0.69 -6.94 -5.47
N ASP A 17 0.02 -8.10 -5.49
CA ASP A 17 -1.11 -8.34 -6.38
C ASP A 17 -2.44 -7.74 -5.85
N HIS A 18 -2.36 -6.88 -4.83
CA HIS A 18 -3.52 -6.26 -4.21
C HIS A 18 -3.25 -4.79 -3.84
N PRO A 19 -4.16 -3.83 -4.17
CA PRO A 19 -3.96 -2.41 -3.90
C PRO A 19 -3.71 -2.10 -2.43
N ALA A 20 -4.42 -2.74 -1.49
CA ALA A 20 -4.23 -2.51 -0.06
C ALA A 20 -2.82 -2.89 0.42
N LEU A 21 -2.18 -3.91 -0.16
CA LEU A 21 -0.78 -4.27 0.12
C LEU A 21 0.18 -3.24 -0.50
N ASN A 22 -0.07 -2.83 -1.74
CA ASN A 22 0.70 -1.76 -2.37
C ASN A 22 0.58 -0.43 -1.61
N PHE A 23 -0.57 -0.19 -0.92
CA PHE A 23 -0.74 0.96 -0.06
C PHE A 23 0.19 0.90 1.16
N CYS A 24 0.30 -0.23 1.83
CA CYS A 24 1.30 -0.42 2.89
C CYS A 24 2.73 -0.16 2.38
N ASN A 25 2.99 -0.47 1.11
CA ASN A 25 4.27 -0.28 0.45
C ASN A 25 4.55 1.17 0.02
N THR A 26 3.62 2.11 0.22
CA THR A 26 3.89 3.55 0.09
C THR A 26 4.80 4.10 1.20
N ARG A 27 5.17 3.28 2.17
CA ARG A 27 6.29 3.48 3.08
C ARG A 27 7.30 2.35 2.90
N ALA A 28 8.57 2.68 2.83
CA ALA A 28 9.63 1.71 2.78
C ALA A 28 10.52 1.82 4.02
N GLY A 29 11.18 0.74 4.39
CA GLY A 29 12.01 0.71 5.60
C GLY A 29 11.17 0.65 6.87
N TRP A 30 10.12 -0.14 6.87
CA TRP A 30 9.36 -0.42 8.08
C TRP A 30 10.29 -0.93 9.19
N GLY A 31 10.16 -0.35 10.39
CA GLY A 31 11.05 -0.68 11.52
C GLY A 31 12.46 -0.09 11.43
N GLN A 32 12.79 0.71 10.42
CA GLN A 32 14.07 1.41 10.32
C GLN A 32 13.99 2.81 10.96
N PRO A 33 15.10 3.34 11.50
CA PRO A 33 15.13 4.70 12.07
C PRO A 33 14.76 5.79 11.05
N THR A 34 15.12 5.60 9.78
CA THR A 34 14.87 6.55 8.69
C THR A 34 14.08 5.87 7.58
N PRO A 35 12.76 5.69 7.75
CA PRO A 35 11.92 5.14 6.70
C PRO A 35 11.79 6.12 5.53
N LYS A 36 11.60 5.59 4.32
CA LYS A 36 11.27 6.40 3.14
C LYS A 36 9.75 6.50 3.03
N GLU A 37 9.22 7.72 3.06
CA GLU A 37 7.83 8.05 2.80
C GLU A 37 7.62 8.34 1.31
N TYR A 38 6.46 7.98 0.78
CA TYR A 38 6.06 8.29 -0.59
C TYR A 38 4.76 9.12 -0.64
N LEU A 39 3.98 9.17 0.44
CA LEU A 39 2.76 9.97 0.52
C LEU A 39 3.06 11.34 1.16
N HIS A 40 3.48 12.30 0.36
CA HIS A 40 3.82 13.64 0.84
C HIS A 40 2.68 14.64 0.67
N THR A 41 1.86 14.49 -0.35
CA THR A 41 0.76 15.40 -0.71
C THR A 41 -0.47 14.61 -1.14
N PRO A 42 -1.67 15.23 -1.18
CA PRO A 42 -2.86 14.61 -1.74
C PRO A 42 -2.68 14.11 -3.16
N ALA A 43 -1.90 14.83 -3.97
CA ALA A 43 -1.59 14.42 -5.34
C ALA A 43 -0.85 13.07 -5.38
N HIS A 44 0.09 12.81 -4.45
CA HIS A 44 0.73 11.49 -4.36
C HIS A 44 -0.29 10.38 -4.09
N LEU A 45 -1.25 10.62 -3.19
CA LEU A 45 -2.28 9.64 -2.87
C LEU A 45 -3.22 9.40 -4.06
N ALA A 46 -3.64 10.45 -4.77
CA ALA A 46 -4.53 10.34 -5.92
C ALA A 46 -3.86 9.64 -7.11
N VAL A 47 -2.64 10.05 -7.46
CA VAL A 47 -1.86 9.42 -8.55
C VAL A 47 -1.56 7.96 -8.18
N TRP A 48 -1.16 7.70 -6.94
CA TRP A 48 -0.92 6.33 -6.49
C TRP A 48 -2.20 5.47 -6.59
N ALA A 49 -3.37 5.99 -6.18
CA ALA A 49 -4.64 5.26 -6.25
C ALA A 49 -5.05 4.96 -7.69
N ARG A 50 -4.84 5.89 -8.63
CA ARG A 50 -5.05 5.68 -10.06
C ARG A 50 -4.15 4.57 -10.60
N GLU A 51 -2.85 4.63 -10.33
CA GLU A 51 -1.88 3.64 -10.80
C GLU A 51 -2.11 2.23 -10.23
N ASN A 52 -2.83 2.14 -9.11
CA ASN A 52 -3.24 0.87 -8.51
C ASN A 52 -4.68 0.46 -8.87
N GLY A 53 -5.29 1.10 -9.86
CA GLY A 53 -6.61 0.75 -10.39
C GLY A 53 -7.78 1.03 -9.45
N LEU A 54 -7.60 1.91 -8.46
CA LEU A 54 -8.65 2.28 -7.51
C LEU A 54 -9.47 3.49 -7.97
N LEU A 55 -8.93 4.30 -8.87
CA LEU A 55 -9.59 5.49 -9.42
C LEU A 55 -9.44 5.53 -10.94
N THR A 56 -10.40 6.14 -11.61
CA THR A 56 -10.27 6.56 -13.00
C THR A 56 -9.32 7.75 -13.12
N ALA A 57 -8.84 8.04 -14.34
CA ALA A 57 -7.98 9.20 -14.60
C ALA A 57 -8.69 10.52 -14.24
N ASP A 58 -9.97 10.66 -14.60
CA ASP A 58 -10.76 11.86 -14.34
C ASP A 58 -10.96 12.08 -12.83
N ALA A 59 -11.28 11.01 -12.08
CA ALA A 59 -11.42 11.09 -10.63
C ALA A 59 -10.13 11.48 -9.92
N ALA A 60 -8.97 11.12 -10.45
CA ALA A 60 -7.66 11.45 -9.87
C ALA A 60 -7.21 12.88 -10.19
N THR A 61 -7.62 13.43 -11.33
CA THR A 61 -7.13 14.74 -11.81
C THR A 61 -7.93 15.92 -11.30
N ASP A 62 -9.09 15.72 -10.68
CA ASP A 62 -9.88 16.83 -10.14
C ASP A 62 -9.17 17.49 -8.95
N SER A 63 -8.42 18.57 -9.23
CA SER A 63 -7.68 19.33 -8.24
C SER A 63 -8.57 19.99 -7.17
N SER A 64 -9.85 20.18 -7.44
CA SER A 64 -10.80 20.75 -6.45
C SER A 64 -11.02 19.81 -5.26
N ARG A 65 -10.83 18.52 -5.46
CA ARG A 65 -10.93 17.47 -4.43
C ARG A 65 -9.76 17.48 -3.45
N MET A 66 -8.69 18.20 -3.78
CA MET A 66 -7.48 18.28 -2.95
C MET A 66 -7.55 19.32 -1.83
N ARG A 67 -8.63 20.11 -1.71
CA ARG A 67 -8.81 21.06 -0.61
C ARG A 67 -8.88 20.35 0.74
N GLY A 68 -8.11 20.85 1.72
CA GLY A 68 -7.99 20.21 3.04
C GLY A 68 -7.03 19.01 3.07
N GLY A 69 -6.28 18.81 2.01
CA GLY A 69 -5.50 17.62 1.72
C GLY A 69 -4.45 17.22 2.73
N ALA A 70 -3.86 18.12 3.50
CA ALA A 70 -2.88 17.72 4.52
C ALA A 70 -3.51 16.80 5.59
N LYS A 71 -4.78 17.05 5.97
CA LYS A 71 -5.52 16.17 6.90
C LYS A 71 -5.81 14.81 6.29
N VAL A 72 -6.13 14.77 4.98
CA VAL A 72 -6.37 13.50 4.27
C VAL A 72 -5.09 12.67 4.21
N VAL A 73 -3.94 13.28 3.92
CA VAL A 73 -2.64 12.58 3.91
C VAL A 73 -2.29 12.05 5.30
N ALA A 74 -2.48 12.85 6.36
CA ALA A 74 -2.23 12.38 7.72
C ALA A 74 -3.11 11.18 8.10
N ARG A 75 -4.42 11.21 7.75
CA ARG A 75 -5.34 10.08 7.92
C ARG A 75 -4.89 8.86 7.11
N ALA A 76 -4.48 9.06 5.86
CA ALA A 76 -3.98 7.99 5.00
C ALA A 76 -2.74 7.32 5.58
N ILE A 77 -1.80 8.09 6.14
CA ILE A 77 -0.61 7.57 6.81
C ILE A 77 -0.98 6.79 8.08
N ALA A 78 -1.90 7.31 8.89
CA ALA A 78 -2.40 6.61 10.09
C ALA A 78 -3.11 5.29 9.71
N PHE A 79 -4.03 5.34 8.75
CA PHE A 79 -4.73 4.16 8.23
C PHE A 79 -3.75 3.11 7.70
N ARG A 80 -2.75 3.53 6.91
CA ARG A 80 -1.70 2.63 6.41
C ARG A 80 -0.94 1.93 7.51
N SER A 81 -0.58 2.66 8.56
CA SER A 81 0.16 2.10 9.69
C SER A 81 -0.69 1.05 10.44
N ALA A 82 -1.96 1.36 10.68
CA ALA A 82 -2.92 0.45 11.29
C ALA A 82 -3.14 -0.81 10.42
N LEU A 83 -3.34 -0.62 9.11
CA LEU A 83 -3.49 -1.73 8.16
C LEU A 83 -2.27 -2.65 8.16
N TYR A 84 -1.07 -2.07 8.16
CA TYR A 84 0.18 -2.84 8.21
C TYR A 84 0.28 -3.65 9.50
N ALA A 85 -0.07 -3.07 10.65
CA ALA A 85 -0.06 -3.75 11.94
C ALA A 85 -1.08 -4.90 11.97
N VAL A 86 -2.29 -4.69 11.46
CA VAL A 86 -3.33 -5.72 11.37
C VAL A 86 -2.89 -6.88 10.49
N LEU A 87 -2.36 -6.60 9.30
CA LEU A 87 -1.91 -7.62 8.36
C LEU A 87 -0.78 -8.50 8.90
N LEU A 88 0.03 -7.97 9.82
CA LEU A 88 1.15 -8.70 10.43
C LEU A 88 0.84 -9.23 11.84
N GLY A 89 -0.41 -9.12 12.29
CA GLY A 89 -0.82 -9.63 13.61
C GLY A 89 -0.27 -8.85 14.81
N ALA A 90 0.14 -7.59 14.61
CA ALA A 90 0.75 -6.73 15.62
C ALA A 90 -0.13 -5.53 16.04
N ALA A 91 -1.42 -5.54 15.63
CA ALA A 91 -2.33 -4.42 15.87
C ALA A 91 -2.81 -4.32 17.31
N GLY A 92 -2.78 -3.12 17.85
CA GLY A 92 -3.41 -2.77 19.14
C GLY A 92 -4.79 -2.10 18.97
N PRO A 93 -5.46 -1.74 20.08
CA PRO A 93 -6.79 -1.10 20.04
C PRO A 93 -6.84 0.19 19.22
N ALA A 94 -5.78 1.00 19.25
CA ALA A 94 -5.70 2.24 18.47
C ALA A 94 -5.67 1.98 16.96
N ASP A 95 -5.00 0.93 16.51
CA ASP A 95 -4.95 0.55 15.10
C ASP A 95 -6.34 0.14 14.61
N TRP A 96 -7.05 -0.66 15.36
CA TRP A 96 -8.43 -1.04 15.05
C TRP A 96 -9.37 0.17 15.02
N THR A 97 -9.19 1.14 15.91
CA THR A 97 -9.96 2.38 15.93
C THR A 97 -9.71 3.19 14.67
N ALA A 98 -8.45 3.41 14.29
CA ALA A 98 -8.07 4.14 13.09
C ALA A 98 -8.57 3.44 11.81
N LEU A 99 -8.41 2.13 11.73
CA LEU A 99 -8.86 1.33 10.60
C LEU A 99 -10.39 1.41 10.44
N ASN A 100 -11.14 1.19 11.51
CA ASN A 100 -12.61 1.21 11.48
C ASN A 100 -13.18 2.60 11.21
N ALA A 101 -12.49 3.68 11.58
CA ALA A 101 -12.91 5.04 11.25
C ALA A 101 -12.94 5.26 9.73
N GLU A 102 -11.89 4.87 9.03
CA GLU A 102 -11.81 5.00 7.56
C GLU A 102 -12.74 4.02 6.84
N LEU A 103 -12.90 2.80 7.35
CA LEU A 103 -13.87 1.84 6.80
C LEU A 103 -15.30 2.37 6.89
N ARG A 104 -15.70 2.92 8.04
CA ARG A 104 -17.03 3.55 8.18
C ARG A 104 -17.21 4.73 7.23
N ALA A 105 -16.19 5.57 7.07
CA ALA A 105 -16.25 6.70 6.14
C ALA A 105 -16.39 6.22 4.68
N ALA A 106 -15.72 5.16 4.29
CA ALA A 106 -15.83 4.57 2.96
C ALA A 106 -17.22 3.95 2.73
N THR A 107 -17.68 3.09 3.64
CA THR A 107 -18.97 2.38 3.49
C THR A 107 -20.17 3.32 3.51
N ALA A 108 -20.11 4.44 4.22
CA ALA A 108 -21.16 5.44 4.24
C ALA A 108 -21.42 6.10 2.88
N THR A 109 -20.50 5.96 1.92
CA THR A 109 -20.58 6.55 0.58
C THR A 109 -20.71 5.52 -0.53
N LEU A 110 -20.86 4.23 -0.18
CA LEU A 110 -21.07 3.17 -1.14
C LEU A 110 -22.50 3.15 -1.64
N SER A 111 -22.66 2.95 -2.93
CA SER A 111 -23.93 2.66 -3.58
C SER A 111 -23.78 1.51 -4.57
N LEU A 112 -24.88 0.79 -4.80
CA LEU A 112 -24.94 -0.17 -5.89
C LEU A 112 -25.42 0.54 -7.16
N ILE A 113 -24.73 0.30 -8.26
CA ILE A 113 -25.08 0.85 -9.56
C ILE A 113 -25.28 -0.27 -10.56
N PRO A 114 -26.20 -0.08 -11.56
CA PRO A 114 -26.29 -0.98 -12.70
C PRO A 114 -24.96 -1.03 -13.45
N GLY A 115 -24.52 -2.23 -13.81
CA GLY A 115 -23.37 -2.46 -14.68
C GLY A 115 -23.80 -3.01 -16.03
N SER A 116 -22.88 -3.16 -16.95
CA SER A 116 -23.09 -3.90 -18.22
C SER A 116 -23.18 -5.42 -18.01
N GLY A 117 -23.09 -5.88 -16.77
CA GLY A 117 -23.19 -7.23 -16.26
C GLY A 117 -23.74 -7.23 -14.84
N PRO A 118 -23.09 -7.88 -13.87
CA PRO A 118 -23.46 -7.78 -12.45
C PRO A 118 -23.45 -6.34 -11.96
N VAL A 119 -24.30 -6.03 -10.96
CA VAL A 119 -24.25 -4.74 -10.25
C VAL A 119 -22.88 -4.52 -9.64
N ALA A 120 -22.46 -3.27 -9.56
CA ALA A 120 -21.16 -2.89 -9.03
C ALA A 120 -21.29 -1.92 -7.86
N TRP A 121 -20.33 -2.01 -6.92
CA TRP A 121 -20.17 -1.01 -5.89
C TRP A 121 -19.50 0.24 -6.45
N ARG A 122 -20.02 1.41 -6.11
CA ARG A 122 -19.43 2.71 -6.44
C ARG A 122 -19.33 3.55 -5.18
N LEU A 123 -18.15 4.15 -4.98
CA LEU A 123 -17.94 5.20 -4.00
C LEU A 123 -18.43 6.54 -4.57
N ASP A 124 -18.88 7.44 -3.69
CA ASP A 124 -19.20 8.81 -4.08
C ASP A 124 -17.93 9.52 -4.54
N GLU A 125 -17.88 9.87 -5.82
CA GLU A 125 -16.75 10.51 -6.46
C GLU A 125 -16.62 11.99 -6.12
N SER A 126 -17.62 12.62 -5.54
CA SER A 126 -17.56 14.04 -5.11
C SER A 126 -16.74 14.28 -3.85
N SER A 127 -16.32 13.20 -3.17
CA SER A 127 -15.61 13.28 -1.91
C SER A 127 -14.15 13.69 -2.07
N VAL A 128 -13.70 14.67 -1.27
CA VAL A 128 -12.29 15.13 -1.24
C VAL A 128 -11.32 14.05 -0.79
N ASP A 129 -11.78 13.05 -0.06
CA ASP A 129 -10.98 11.94 0.44
C ASP A 129 -11.27 10.63 -0.32
N LEU A 130 -11.85 10.71 -1.52
CA LEU A 130 -12.13 9.57 -2.38
C LEU A 130 -10.94 8.60 -2.52
N PRO A 131 -9.68 9.04 -2.75
CA PRO A 131 -8.56 8.11 -2.85
C PRO A 131 -8.38 7.27 -1.58
N LEU A 132 -8.54 7.88 -0.39
CA LEU A 132 -8.43 7.17 0.88
C LEU A 132 -9.59 6.19 1.09
N ARG A 133 -10.82 6.60 0.73
CA ARG A 133 -12.01 5.72 0.81
C ARG A 133 -11.87 4.51 -0.12
N ALA A 134 -11.34 4.70 -1.32
CA ALA A 134 -11.10 3.62 -2.25
C ALA A 134 -10.08 2.60 -1.71
N VAL A 135 -9.01 3.09 -1.09
CA VAL A 135 -8.04 2.23 -0.39
C VAL A 135 -8.68 1.50 0.79
N ALA A 136 -9.46 2.21 1.62
CA ALA A 136 -10.12 1.60 2.77
C ALA A 136 -11.10 0.49 2.33
N TRP A 137 -11.88 0.71 1.30
CA TRP A 137 -12.77 -0.30 0.72
C TRP A 137 -11.99 -1.52 0.18
N ALA A 138 -10.92 -1.30 -0.56
CA ALA A 138 -10.03 -2.37 -1.03
C ALA A 138 -9.41 -3.16 0.15
N ALA A 139 -9.02 -2.46 1.22
CA ALA A 139 -8.49 -3.09 2.43
C ALA A 139 -9.53 -3.95 3.14
N ALA A 140 -10.80 -3.54 3.19
CA ALA A 140 -11.89 -4.35 3.73
C ALA A 140 -12.00 -5.69 2.99
N GLY A 141 -11.99 -5.65 1.66
CA GLY A 141 -12.02 -6.86 0.82
C GLY A 141 -10.84 -7.81 1.10
N LEU A 142 -9.65 -7.26 1.23
CA LEU A 142 -8.47 -8.06 1.58
C LEU A 142 -8.59 -8.68 2.98
N LEU A 143 -8.87 -7.87 3.99
CA LEU A 143 -8.89 -8.29 5.40
C LEU A 143 -9.96 -9.35 5.70
N THR A 144 -11.05 -9.36 4.95
CA THR A 144 -12.13 -10.35 5.08
C THR A 144 -11.93 -11.57 4.17
N SER A 145 -10.86 -11.60 3.38
CA SER A 145 -10.53 -12.72 2.49
C SER A 145 -9.51 -13.67 3.11
N PRO A 146 -9.45 -14.94 2.64
CA PRO A 146 -8.39 -15.88 3.05
C PRO A 146 -6.97 -15.39 2.70
N ALA A 147 -6.83 -14.45 1.76
CA ALA A 147 -5.53 -13.91 1.35
C ALA A 147 -4.84 -13.13 2.46
N ALA A 148 -5.60 -12.53 3.40
CA ALA A 148 -5.03 -11.81 4.55
C ALA A 148 -4.12 -12.71 5.39
N ALA A 149 -4.48 -13.96 5.61
CA ALA A 149 -3.68 -14.94 6.37
C ALA A 149 -2.38 -15.36 5.64
N ARG A 150 -2.19 -14.94 4.40
CA ARG A 150 -1.03 -15.27 3.57
C ARG A 150 -0.13 -14.06 3.29
N VAL A 151 -0.36 -12.97 4.01
CA VAL A 151 0.48 -11.76 3.89
C VAL A 151 1.75 -11.94 4.71
N ALA A 152 2.88 -11.56 4.12
CA ALA A 152 4.18 -11.58 4.78
C ALA A 152 4.94 -10.27 4.53
N ALA A 153 5.76 -9.87 5.50
CA ALA A 153 6.70 -8.78 5.32
C ALA A 153 7.98 -9.27 4.64
N CYS A 154 8.52 -8.49 3.74
CA CYS A 154 9.79 -8.78 3.08
C CYS A 154 10.95 -8.69 4.07
N PRO A 155 11.75 -9.78 4.25
CA PRO A 155 12.90 -9.79 5.15
C PRO A 155 14.12 -9.07 4.57
N GLY A 156 14.00 -8.45 3.40
CA GLY A 156 15.09 -7.68 2.79
C GLY A 156 15.55 -6.55 3.69
N GLN A 157 16.85 -6.42 3.89
CA GLN A 157 17.42 -5.37 4.74
C GLN A 157 16.87 -3.98 4.37
N GLY A 158 16.28 -3.30 5.35
CA GLY A 158 15.68 -1.99 5.16
C GLY A 158 14.44 -1.99 4.25
N CYS A 159 13.74 -3.13 4.08
CA CYS A 159 12.54 -3.23 3.24
C CYS A 159 11.24 -3.19 4.05
N GLY A 160 10.80 -4.30 4.59
CA GLY A 160 9.54 -4.43 5.30
C GLY A 160 8.27 -4.29 4.43
N TRP A 161 8.39 -4.22 3.11
CA TRP A 161 7.23 -4.23 2.21
C TRP A 161 6.45 -5.53 2.33
N VAL A 162 5.13 -5.43 2.27
CA VAL A 162 4.24 -6.60 2.38
C VAL A 162 3.86 -7.14 0.99
N PHE A 163 3.59 -8.42 0.95
CA PHE A 163 3.11 -9.13 -0.24
C PHE A 163 2.28 -10.34 0.20
N ALA A 164 1.36 -10.79 -0.64
CA ALA A 164 0.67 -12.06 -0.46
C ALA A 164 1.51 -13.21 -1.00
N ASP A 165 1.52 -14.33 -0.26
CA ASP A 165 2.15 -15.57 -0.66
C ASP A 165 1.18 -16.77 -0.54
N PRO A 166 0.21 -16.88 -1.46
CA PRO A 166 -0.81 -17.92 -1.39
C PRO A 166 -0.24 -19.35 -1.42
N ARG A 167 0.96 -19.52 -1.99
CA ARG A 167 1.60 -20.82 -2.19
C ARG A 167 2.74 -21.11 -1.22
N GLY A 168 3.09 -20.20 -0.32
CA GLY A 168 4.21 -20.34 0.62
C GLY A 168 5.60 -20.40 -0.06
N ARG A 169 5.76 -19.80 -1.24
CA ARG A 169 7.01 -19.88 -2.04
C ARG A 169 7.72 -18.55 -2.20
N ARG A 170 7.02 -17.45 -1.94
CA ARG A 170 7.55 -16.09 -2.12
C ARG A 170 8.29 -15.65 -0.88
N ARG A 171 9.59 -15.46 -0.99
CA ARG A 171 10.44 -15.00 0.10
C ARG A 171 10.65 -13.47 0.11
N TRP A 172 10.55 -12.82 -1.04
CA TRP A 172 10.88 -11.40 -1.24
C TRP A 172 9.70 -10.65 -1.86
N CYS A 173 9.54 -9.38 -1.52
CA CYS A 173 8.57 -8.52 -2.20
C CYS A 173 8.82 -8.43 -3.71
N SER A 174 10.10 -8.55 -4.13
CA SER A 174 10.50 -8.66 -5.52
C SER A 174 11.85 -9.38 -5.62
N MET A 175 11.96 -10.33 -6.56
CA MET A 175 13.25 -10.97 -6.87
C MET A 175 14.21 -9.98 -7.52
N ALA A 176 13.72 -9.10 -8.41
CA ALA A 176 14.53 -8.13 -9.13
C ALA A 176 15.26 -7.16 -8.19
N TRP A 177 14.68 -6.86 -7.03
CA TRP A 177 15.29 -5.92 -6.07
C TRP A 177 15.77 -6.60 -4.80
N CYS A 178 14.87 -7.06 -3.95
CA CYS A 178 15.27 -7.61 -2.64
C CYS A 178 15.97 -8.97 -2.77
N GLY A 179 15.50 -9.83 -3.68
CA GLY A 179 16.14 -11.12 -3.96
C GLY A 179 17.55 -10.95 -4.50
N ASN A 180 17.73 -10.11 -5.52
CA ASN A 180 19.05 -9.87 -6.12
C ASN A 180 20.02 -9.18 -5.15
N ARG A 181 19.56 -8.21 -4.33
CA ARG A 181 20.39 -7.62 -3.28
C ARG A 181 20.84 -8.65 -2.24
N ALA A 182 19.98 -9.56 -1.85
CA ALA A 182 20.32 -10.63 -0.91
C ALA A 182 21.33 -11.63 -1.53
N LYS A 183 21.19 -11.92 -2.83
CA LYS A 183 22.12 -12.73 -3.60
C LYS A 183 23.52 -12.08 -3.67
N ALA A 184 23.57 -10.81 -4.05
CA ALA A 184 24.81 -10.05 -4.15
C ALA A 184 25.56 -10.01 -2.82
N ARG A 185 24.85 -9.71 -1.72
CA ARG A 185 25.46 -9.71 -0.38
C ARG A 185 26.07 -11.05 0.03
N ARG A 186 25.35 -12.14 -0.23
CA ARG A 186 25.88 -13.50 0.06
C ARG A 186 27.14 -13.80 -0.75
N HIS A 187 27.14 -13.41 -2.01
CA HIS A 187 28.33 -13.58 -2.85
C HIS A 187 29.52 -12.80 -2.30
N TYR A 188 29.29 -11.52 -1.95
CA TYR A 188 30.34 -10.65 -1.42
C TYR A 188 30.91 -11.14 -0.08
N ALA A 189 30.07 -11.65 0.82
CA ALA A 189 30.52 -12.23 2.09
C ALA A 189 31.43 -13.44 1.86
N LYS A 190 31.04 -14.37 0.97
CA LYS A 190 31.87 -15.53 0.62
C LYS A 190 33.22 -15.16 -0.01
N SER A 191 33.22 -14.17 -0.91
CA SER A 191 34.47 -13.72 -1.53
C SER A 191 35.43 -13.07 -0.53
N LYS A 192 34.89 -12.38 0.49
CA LYS A 192 35.70 -11.78 1.55
C LYS A 192 36.32 -12.82 2.49
N GLU A 193 35.55 -13.85 2.83
CA GLU A 193 36.04 -14.98 3.63
C GLU A 193 37.19 -15.72 2.90
N ALA A 194 36.99 -16.03 1.61
CA ALA A 194 38.00 -16.69 0.78
C ALA A 194 39.29 -15.86 0.52
N SER A 195 39.24 -14.54 0.73
CA SER A 195 40.41 -13.67 0.56
C SER A 195 41.18 -13.46 1.88
N GLN A 196 40.72 -14.03 2.99
CA GLN A 196 41.35 -13.94 4.31
C GLN A 196 42.02 -15.27 4.77
N GLU A 197 41.84 -16.33 3.97
CA GLU A 197 42.57 -17.61 4.04
C GLU A 197 43.77 -17.61 3.07
#